data_f14ae563e0a89e802b54afd6ffc0f261
#
_entry.id   f14ae563e0a89e802b54afd6ffc0f261
#
_cell.length_a   1.000
_cell.length_b   1.000
_cell.length_c   1.000
_cell.angle_alpha   90.00
_cell.angle_beta   90.00
_cell.angle_gamma   90.00
#
_symmetry.space_group_name_H-M   'P 1'
#
loop_
_entity.id
_entity.type
_entity.pdbx_description
1 polymer ?
#
loop_
_entity_poly.entity_id
_entity_poly.type
_entity_poly.pdbx_seq_one_letter_code
_entity_poly.pdbx_strand_id
1 'polypeptide(L)'
;SAASDVYKRQGRHSSVLQAGNVVLEDEVEIGNNTCIDRATAGSTIVGAGTKIDNLVHLGHNDVLGKNCLVVAHVGISGSVTVGDNVTFAGQVGTVGHITIGDNCVFGGKTGITNNVPSNSFYAGFPARPHKEWLKQEANLRKIGDLLKKVKVLEETVAKLEK
;
A
#
# COMPACT_ATOMS: atom_id res chain seq x y z
N SER A 1 -20.40 1.04 2.26
CA SER A 1 -20.40 1.69 0.94
C SER A 1 -19.02 2.28 0.68
N ALA A 2 -18.42 1.98 -0.45
CA ALA A 2 -17.11 2.48 -0.83
C ALA A 2 -17.17 4.00 -1.10
N ALA A 3 -16.73 4.80 -0.16
CA ALA A 3 -16.62 6.25 -0.36
C ALA A 3 -15.52 6.62 -1.37
N SER A 4 -14.59 5.70 -1.63
CA SER A 4 -13.52 5.83 -2.61
C SER A 4 -13.99 5.58 -4.05
N ASP A 5 -15.09 4.84 -4.23
CA ASP A 5 -15.66 4.55 -5.55
C ASP A 5 -16.68 5.61 -5.93
N VAL A 6 -16.17 6.76 -6.35
CA VAL A 6 -16.93 7.93 -6.74
C VAL A 6 -16.41 8.50 -8.06
N TYR A 7 -17.30 9.09 -8.84
CA TYR A 7 -16.87 9.91 -9.97
C TYR A 7 -17.11 11.40 -9.70
N LYS A 8 -16.26 12.23 -10.25
CA LYS A 8 -16.35 13.68 -10.11
C LYS A 8 -17.04 14.29 -11.31
N ARG A 9 -18.19 14.92 -11.10
CA ARG A 9 -18.92 15.66 -12.12
C ARG A 9 -19.20 17.08 -11.63
N GLN A 10 -18.78 18.08 -12.39
CA GLN A 10 -18.98 19.50 -12.08
C GLN A 10 -18.57 19.90 -10.65
N GLY A 11 -17.42 19.37 -10.18
CA GLY A 11 -16.89 19.65 -8.85
C GLY A 11 -17.53 18.87 -7.69
N ARG A 12 -18.55 18.05 -7.95
CA ARG A 12 -19.23 17.22 -6.93
C ARG A 12 -18.80 15.75 -7.09
N HIS A 13 -18.68 15.05 -5.97
CA HIS A 13 -18.51 13.60 -5.95
C HIS A 13 -19.89 12.94 -5.97
N SER A 14 -20.07 11.98 -6.88
CA SER A 14 -21.28 11.18 -6.98
C SER A 14 -20.91 9.71 -6.75
N SER A 15 -21.65 9.03 -5.89
CA SER A 15 -21.40 7.61 -5.58
C SER A 15 -21.69 6.74 -6.78
N VAL A 16 -20.88 5.71 -6.99
CA VAL A 16 -21.13 4.62 -7.93
C VAL A 16 -22.03 3.59 -7.24
N LEU A 17 -22.99 3.04 -7.96
CA LEU A 17 -23.86 1.99 -7.45
C LEU A 17 -23.04 0.72 -7.16
N GLN A 18 -23.10 0.26 -5.93
CA GLN A 18 -22.41 -0.95 -5.47
C GLN A 18 -23.37 -2.14 -5.51
N ALA A 19 -23.32 -2.93 -6.60
CA ALA A 19 -24.26 -4.04 -6.84
C ALA A 19 -23.65 -5.43 -6.57
N GLY A 20 -22.34 -5.49 -6.31
CA GLY A 20 -21.63 -6.74 -6.03
C GLY A 20 -21.80 -7.22 -4.58
N ASN A 21 -20.99 -8.18 -4.20
CA ASN A 21 -21.00 -8.82 -2.88
C ASN A 21 -19.59 -8.94 -2.28
N VAL A 22 -19.52 -9.56 -1.10
CA VAL A 22 -18.30 -10.02 -0.43
C VAL A 22 -18.37 -11.53 -0.35
N VAL A 23 -17.26 -12.19 -0.65
CA VAL A 23 -17.07 -13.64 -0.49
C VAL A 23 -15.95 -13.88 0.50
N LEU A 24 -16.23 -14.59 1.56
CA LEU A 24 -15.26 -15.09 2.52
C LEU A 24 -15.16 -16.60 2.31
N GLU A 25 -13.95 -17.07 2.00
CA GLU A 25 -13.70 -18.50 1.85
C GLU A 25 -13.52 -19.20 3.21
N ASP A 26 -13.24 -20.49 3.19
CA ASP A 26 -13.14 -21.30 4.40
C ASP A 26 -12.01 -20.82 5.34
N GLU A 27 -12.23 -20.95 6.64
CA GLU A 27 -11.27 -20.63 7.69
C GLU A 27 -10.78 -19.17 7.72
N VAL A 28 -11.50 -18.24 7.10
CA VAL A 28 -11.22 -16.81 7.22
C VAL A 28 -11.62 -16.33 8.62
N GLU A 29 -10.72 -15.58 9.27
CA GLU A 29 -11.00 -14.89 10.52
C GLU A 29 -10.93 -13.39 10.33
N ILE A 30 -11.88 -12.66 10.94
CA ILE A 30 -11.99 -11.20 10.83
C ILE A 30 -12.12 -10.61 12.23
N GLY A 31 -11.20 -9.68 12.53
CA GLY A 31 -11.16 -8.96 13.79
C GLY A 31 -12.24 -7.89 13.93
N ASN A 32 -12.33 -7.33 15.13
CA ASN A 32 -13.34 -6.36 15.49
C ASN A 32 -13.20 -5.04 14.70
N ASN A 33 -14.35 -4.47 14.32
CA ASN A 33 -14.42 -3.20 13.59
C ASN A 33 -13.64 -3.18 12.25
N THR A 34 -13.40 -4.35 11.66
CA THR A 34 -12.88 -4.48 10.31
C THR A 34 -14.02 -4.28 9.32
N CYS A 35 -13.77 -3.46 8.31
CA CYS A 35 -14.72 -3.15 7.24
C CYS A 35 -14.25 -3.76 5.93
N ILE A 36 -15.15 -4.49 5.26
CA ILE A 36 -14.92 -5.03 3.91
C ILE A 36 -16.01 -4.46 3.00
N ASP A 37 -15.62 -3.64 2.05
CA ASP A 37 -16.56 -3.07 1.09
C ASP A 37 -16.97 -4.12 0.04
N ARG A 38 -18.25 -4.14 -0.30
CA ARG A 38 -18.72 -4.95 -1.43
C ARG A 38 -18.15 -4.44 -2.74
N ALA A 39 -18.02 -5.32 -3.69
CA ALA A 39 -17.64 -4.93 -5.04
C ALA A 39 -18.68 -4.03 -5.72
N THR A 40 -18.24 -3.18 -6.62
CA THR A 40 -19.13 -2.42 -7.52
C THR A 40 -19.93 -3.38 -8.41
N ALA A 41 -19.24 -4.36 -8.99
CA ALA A 41 -19.78 -5.51 -9.70
C ALA A 41 -18.88 -6.72 -9.43
N GLY A 42 -19.44 -7.92 -9.40
CA GLY A 42 -18.71 -9.12 -9.02
C GLY A 42 -18.53 -9.23 -7.50
N SER A 43 -17.33 -9.56 -7.04
CA SER A 43 -17.08 -9.87 -5.63
C SER A 43 -15.79 -9.24 -5.12
N THR A 44 -15.81 -8.76 -3.88
CA THR A 44 -14.61 -8.61 -3.05
C THR A 44 -14.37 -9.97 -2.39
N ILE A 45 -13.17 -10.52 -2.50
CA ILE A 45 -12.89 -11.92 -2.10
C ILE A 45 -11.78 -11.95 -1.07
N VAL A 46 -11.98 -12.76 -0.02
CA VAL A 46 -10.95 -13.10 0.95
C VAL A 46 -10.71 -14.59 0.89
N GLY A 47 -9.51 -14.99 0.46
CA GLY A 47 -9.11 -16.38 0.24
C GLY A 47 -8.96 -17.17 1.53
N ALA A 48 -9.10 -18.48 1.40
CA ALA A 48 -9.14 -19.44 2.51
C ALA A 48 -7.94 -19.32 3.46
N GLY A 49 -8.17 -19.46 4.75
CA GLY A 49 -7.15 -19.42 5.79
C GLY A 49 -6.61 -18.04 6.12
N THR A 50 -7.03 -16.99 5.42
CA THR A 50 -6.60 -15.61 5.66
C THR A 50 -7.08 -15.09 7.01
N LYS A 51 -6.20 -14.45 7.75
CA LYS A 51 -6.45 -13.86 9.06
C LYS A 51 -6.36 -12.34 9.00
N ILE A 52 -7.43 -11.68 9.37
CA ILE A 52 -7.56 -10.21 9.34
C ILE A 52 -7.79 -9.72 10.76
N ASP A 53 -6.92 -8.86 11.25
CA ASP A 53 -6.97 -8.28 12.59
C ASP A 53 -7.98 -7.13 12.67
N ASN A 54 -8.01 -6.44 13.79
CA ASN A 54 -8.95 -5.37 14.11
C ASN A 54 -8.69 -4.09 13.30
N LEU A 55 -9.76 -3.34 13.02
CA LEU A 55 -9.69 -2.02 12.41
C LEU A 55 -9.00 -2.01 11.04
N VAL A 56 -9.14 -3.09 10.28
CA VAL A 56 -8.68 -3.20 8.90
C VAL A 56 -9.74 -2.69 7.95
N HIS A 57 -9.33 -2.10 6.84
CA HIS A 57 -10.23 -1.74 5.75
C HIS A 57 -9.81 -2.44 4.45
N LEU A 58 -10.72 -3.20 3.86
CA LEU A 58 -10.60 -3.72 2.50
C LEU A 58 -11.56 -2.98 1.59
N GLY A 59 -11.01 -2.41 0.52
CA GLY A 59 -11.77 -1.66 -0.48
C GLY A 59 -12.61 -2.55 -1.40
N HIS A 60 -13.45 -1.91 -2.18
CA HIS A 60 -14.30 -2.61 -3.14
C HIS A 60 -13.48 -3.35 -4.20
N ASN A 61 -13.93 -4.54 -4.61
CA ASN A 61 -13.27 -5.36 -5.63
C ASN A 61 -11.86 -5.84 -5.27
N ASP A 62 -11.48 -5.82 -4.00
CA ASP A 62 -10.23 -6.43 -3.56
C ASP A 62 -10.32 -7.95 -3.66
N VAL A 63 -9.23 -8.57 -4.07
CA VAL A 63 -9.07 -10.03 -4.07
C VAL A 63 -7.82 -10.37 -3.27
N LEU A 64 -8.02 -10.94 -2.09
CA LEU A 64 -6.95 -11.48 -1.26
C LEU A 64 -6.83 -12.98 -1.49
N GLY A 65 -5.61 -13.44 -1.70
CA GLY A 65 -5.27 -14.86 -1.80
C GLY A 65 -5.40 -15.60 -0.48
N LYS A 66 -4.90 -16.83 -0.45
CA LYS A 66 -4.98 -17.74 0.70
C LYS A 66 -3.89 -17.47 1.72
N ASN A 67 -4.18 -17.81 2.99
CA ASN A 67 -3.21 -17.77 4.08
C ASN A 67 -2.52 -16.42 4.26
N CYS A 68 -3.17 -15.32 3.91
CA CYS A 68 -2.66 -13.99 4.16
C CYS A 68 -2.81 -13.62 5.64
N LEU A 69 -1.92 -12.76 6.13
CA LEU A 69 -1.98 -12.15 7.46
C LEU A 69 -2.08 -10.63 7.31
N VAL A 70 -3.19 -10.08 7.77
CA VAL A 70 -3.46 -8.64 7.69
C VAL A 70 -3.58 -8.10 9.11
N VAL A 71 -2.53 -7.42 9.57
CA VAL A 71 -2.43 -6.93 10.96
C VAL A 71 -3.23 -5.62 11.13
N ALA A 72 -3.44 -5.22 12.37
CA ALA A 72 -4.32 -4.10 12.71
C ALA A 72 -4.02 -2.78 11.97
N HIS A 73 -5.09 -2.04 11.67
CA HIS A 73 -5.05 -0.75 10.98
C HIS A 73 -4.49 -0.79 9.54
N VAL A 74 -4.42 -1.94 8.90
CA VAL A 74 -4.10 -2.01 7.47
C VAL A 74 -5.25 -1.44 6.66
N GLY A 75 -4.92 -0.68 5.61
CA GLY A 75 -5.88 -0.15 4.65
C GLY A 75 -5.53 -0.59 3.23
N ILE A 76 -6.35 -1.42 2.62
CA ILE A 76 -6.22 -1.82 1.21
C ILE A 76 -7.24 -1.04 0.40
N SER A 77 -6.77 -0.25 -0.55
CA SER A 77 -7.62 0.54 -1.46
C SER A 77 -8.26 -0.35 -2.50
N GLY A 78 -9.38 0.10 -3.07
CA GLY A 78 -10.17 -0.75 -3.99
C GLY A 78 -9.43 -1.26 -5.22
N SER A 79 -9.85 -2.43 -5.69
CA SER A 79 -9.35 -3.14 -6.88
C SER A 79 -7.87 -3.58 -6.77
N VAL A 80 -7.44 -3.95 -5.59
CA VAL A 80 -6.14 -4.57 -5.35
C VAL A 80 -6.25 -6.08 -5.44
N THR A 81 -5.32 -6.70 -6.15
CA THR A 81 -5.17 -8.16 -6.19
C THR A 81 -3.94 -8.57 -5.39
N VAL A 82 -4.12 -9.42 -4.40
CA VAL A 82 -3.08 -9.94 -3.51
C VAL A 82 -2.97 -11.44 -3.70
N GLY A 83 -1.75 -11.92 -3.89
CA GLY A 83 -1.44 -13.35 -3.99
C GLY A 83 -1.55 -14.09 -2.66
N ASP A 84 -1.08 -15.32 -2.63
CA ASP A 84 -1.10 -16.19 -1.46
C ASP A 84 0.05 -15.89 -0.48
N ASN A 85 -0.15 -16.21 0.80
CA ASN A 85 0.86 -16.10 1.86
C ASN A 85 1.46 -14.69 2.02
N VAL A 86 0.67 -13.65 1.82
CA VAL A 86 1.14 -12.27 1.96
C VAL A 86 0.91 -11.76 3.38
N THR A 87 1.92 -11.09 3.95
CA THR A 87 1.83 -10.48 5.28
C THR A 87 1.89 -8.97 5.20
N PHE A 88 0.85 -8.31 5.70
CA PHE A 88 0.80 -6.87 5.92
C PHE A 88 0.94 -6.59 7.42
N ALA A 89 2.07 -6.05 7.85
CA ALA A 89 2.23 -5.62 9.24
C ALA A 89 1.36 -4.38 9.54
N GLY A 90 1.28 -4.01 10.81
CA GLY A 90 0.36 -2.96 11.26
C GLY A 90 0.51 -1.62 10.53
N GLN A 91 -0.61 -1.00 10.23
CA GLN A 91 -0.69 0.31 9.57
C GLN A 91 -0.11 0.38 8.14
N VAL A 92 0.02 -0.74 7.46
CA VAL A 92 0.35 -0.76 6.02
C VAL A 92 -0.83 -0.21 5.22
N GLY A 93 -0.52 0.55 4.17
CA GLY A 93 -1.53 1.08 3.24
C GLY A 93 -1.15 0.83 1.79
N THR A 94 -2.16 0.61 0.94
CA THR A 94 -1.95 0.46 -0.51
C THR A 94 -2.66 1.57 -1.28
N VAL A 95 -2.14 1.92 -2.45
CA VAL A 95 -2.96 2.58 -3.48
C VAL A 95 -3.85 1.55 -4.16
N GLY A 96 -4.91 2.02 -4.84
CA GLY A 96 -5.80 1.13 -5.61
C GLY A 96 -5.20 0.63 -6.91
N HIS A 97 -5.84 -0.41 -7.49
CA HIS A 97 -5.54 -0.95 -8.82
C HIS A 97 -4.10 -1.48 -8.99
N ILE A 98 -3.54 -2.08 -7.95
CA ILE A 98 -2.23 -2.74 -8.00
C ILE A 98 -2.35 -4.24 -7.80
N THR A 99 -1.30 -4.95 -8.21
CA THR A 99 -1.14 -6.39 -7.98
C THR A 99 0.06 -6.64 -7.08
N ILE A 100 -0.13 -7.45 -6.06
CA ILE A 100 0.89 -7.92 -5.12
C ILE A 100 1.03 -9.42 -5.33
N GLY A 101 2.23 -9.88 -5.63
CA GLY A 101 2.50 -11.31 -5.85
C GLY A 101 2.52 -12.11 -4.54
N ASP A 102 2.71 -13.43 -4.69
CA ASP A 102 2.72 -14.35 -3.57
C ASP A 102 3.94 -14.17 -2.65
N ASN A 103 3.81 -14.63 -1.40
CA ASN A 103 4.90 -14.68 -0.42
C ASN A 103 5.57 -13.32 -0.17
N CYS A 104 4.81 -12.23 -0.20
CA CYS A 104 5.30 -10.90 0.09
C CYS A 104 5.14 -10.55 1.57
N VAL A 105 6.08 -9.76 2.09
CA VAL A 105 6.03 -9.23 3.46
C VAL A 105 6.18 -7.71 3.43
N PHE A 106 5.32 -7.01 4.14
CA PHE A 106 5.37 -5.56 4.28
C PHE A 106 5.57 -5.18 5.74
N GLY A 107 6.66 -4.49 6.02
CA GLY A 107 6.95 -3.93 7.35
C GLY A 107 5.93 -2.89 7.77
N GLY A 108 5.79 -2.66 9.08
CA GLY A 108 4.79 -1.73 9.61
C GLY A 108 4.89 -0.33 9.02
N LYS A 109 3.74 0.30 8.77
CA LYS A 109 3.59 1.63 8.17
C LYS A 109 4.10 1.78 6.74
N THR A 110 4.34 0.69 6.02
CA THR A 110 4.76 0.74 4.62
C THR A 110 3.62 1.25 3.74
N GLY A 111 3.90 2.22 2.89
CA GLY A 111 3.00 2.67 1.82
C GLY A 111 3.35 1.98 0.51
N ILE A 112 2.41 1.21 -0.06
CA ILE A 112 2.61 0.46 -1.30
C ILE A 112 1.96 1.25 -2.43
N THR A 113 2.76 1.74 -3.36
CA THR A 113 2.32 2.64 -4.43
C THR A 113 2.39 2.04 -5.83
N ASN A 114 2.91 0.82 -5.98
CA ASN A 114 3.09 0.15 -7.27
C ASN A 114 2.90 -1.36 -7.11
N ASN A 115 2.81 -2.07 -8.24
CA ASN A 115 2.82 -3.53 -8.27
C ASN A 115 4.08 -4.08 -7.58
N VAL A 116 3.91 -5.19 -6.87
CA VAL A 116 4.99 -5.85 -6.13
C VAL A 116 5.16 -7.28 -6.64
N PRO A 117 6.37 -7.67 -7.08
CA PRO A 117 6.63 -9.03 -7.52
C PRO A 117 6.61 -10.01 -6.34
N SER A 118 6.32 -11.29 -6.61
CA SER A 118 6.33 -12.35 -5.59
C SER A 118 7.67 -12.46 -4.87
N ASN A 119 7.64 -13.01 -3.65
CA ASN A 119 8.81 -13.27 -2.79
C ASN A 119 9.58 -12.00 -2.41
N SER A 120 8.87 -10.90 -2.18
CA SER A 120 9.46 -9.59 -1.88
C SER A 120 9.24 -9.19 -0.42
N PHE A 121 10.24 -8.49 0.14
CA PHE A 121 10.11 -7.81 1.43
C PHE A 121 10.26 -6.30 1.25
N TYR A 122 9.20 -5.55 1.58
CA TYR A 122 9.19 -4.10 1.51
C TYR A 122 9.05 -3.49 2.91
N ALA A 123 9.79 -2.44 3.17
CA ALA A 123 9.67 -1.66 4.39
C ALA A 123 9.92 -0.19 4.08
N GLY A 124 9.19 0.69 4.75
CA GLY A 124 9.44 2.12 4.61
C GLY A 124 8.81 2.90 5.74
N PHE A 125 9.50 3.17 6.77
CA PHE A 125 9.18 4.04 7.91
C PHE A 125 9.75 3.50 9.24
N PRO A 126 11.05 3.23 9.37
CA PRO A 126 11.58 2.89 10.68
C PRO A 126 11.57 4.14 11.58
N ALA A 127 11.09 4.01 12.82
CA ALA A 127 11.28 5.02 13.84
C ALA A 127 12.78 5.17 14.12
N ARG A 128 13.23 6.42 14.29
CA ARG A 128 14.62 6.76 14.60
C ARG A 128 14.68 7.74 15.78
N PRO A 129 15.79 7.83 16.49
CA PRO A 129 15.97 8.91 17.47
C PRO A 129 15.70 10.27 16.82
N HIS A 130 14.89 11.11 17.49
CA HIS A 130 14.40 12.38 16.90
C HIS A 130 15.52 13.28 16.35
N LYS A 131 16.66 13.36 17.07
CA LYS A 131 17.83 14.15 16.62
C LYS A 131 18.43 13.61 15.32
N GLU A 132 18.48 12.29 15.16
CA GLU A 132 18.98 11.65 13.93
C GLU A 132 18.01 11.88 12.76
N TRP A 133 16.71 11.77 13.01
CA TRP A 133 15.69 12.05 12.02
C TRP A 133 15.78 13.50 11.53
N LEU A 134 15.86 14.48 12.43
CA LEU A 134 16.02 15.90 12.05
C LEU A 134 17.27 16.13 11.20
N LYS A 135 18.40 15.52 11.54
CA LYS A 135 19.65 15.61 10.78
C LYS A 135 19.50 15.02 9.37
N GLN A 136 18.81 13.88 9.28
CA GLN A 136 18.55 13.23 8.00
C GLN A 136 17.67 14.10 7.11
N GLU A 137 16.56 14.63 7.64
CA GLU A 137 15.65 15.54 6.91
C GLU A 137 16.38 16.79 6.41
N ALA A 138 17.22 17.40 7.27
CA ALA A 138 18.03 18.56 6.87
C ALA A 138 19.02 18.23 5.75
N ASN A 139 19.60 17.02 5.73
CA ASN A 139 20.49 16.57 4.68
C ASN A 139 19.75 16.28 3.36
N LEU A 140 18.56 15.65 3.44
CA LEU A 140 17.71 15.37 2.27
C LEU A 140 17.37 16.66 1.50
N ARG A 141 17.08 17.75 2.21
CA ARG A 141 16.79 19.05 1.59
C ARG A 141 17.97 19.65 0.81
N LYS A 142 19.21 19.26 1.13
CA LYS A 142 20.43 19.75 0.47
C LYS A 142 20.82 18.94 -0.79
N ILE A 143 20.19 17.77 -1.01
CA ILE A 143 20.58 16.88 -2.11
C ILE A 143 20.48 17.57 -3.46
N GLY A 144 19.43 18.32 -3.73
CA GLY A 144 19.27 19.03 -4.99
C GLY A 144 20.40 20.02 -5.29
N ASP A 145 20.88 20.73 -4.26
CA ASP A 145 22.00 21.66 -4.42
C ASP A 145 23.35 20.94 -4.51
N LEU A 146 23.51 19.82 -3.83
CA LEU A 146 24.70 18.97 -3.96
C LEU A 146 24.82 18.39 -5.36
N LEU A 147 23.73 17.90 -5.95
CA LEU A 147 23.73 17.39 -7.34
C LEU A 147 24.15 18.46 -8.34
N LYS A 148 23.69 19.72 -8.19
CA LYS A 148 24.12 20.84 -9.03
C LYS A 148 25.61 21.11 -8.87
N LYS A 149 26.13 21.10 -7.64
CA LYS A 149 27.57 21.30 -7.38
C LYS A 149 28.43 20.18 -7.97
N VAL A 150 27.98 18.92 -7.84
CA VAL A 150 28.68 17.77 -8.44
C VAL A 150 28.79 17.96 -9.97
N LYS A 151 27.69 18.29 -10.64
CA LYS A 151 27.69 18.52 -12.08
C LYS A 151 28.68 19.61 -12.52
N VAL A 152 28.74 20.74 -11.79
CA VAL A 152 29.70 21.82 -12.07
C VAL A 152 31.13 21.35 -11.85
N LEU A 153 31.40 20.54 -10.82
CA LEU A 153 32.73 19.99 -10.56
C LEU A 153 33.15 19.00 -11.66
N GLU A 154 32.26 18.12 -12.10
CA GLU A 154 32.51 17.18 -13.21
C GLU A 154 32.88 17.95 -14.52
N GLU A 155 32.10 18.99 -14.85
CA GLU A 155 32.37 19.84 -16.01
C GLU A 155 33.73 20.58 -15.90
N THR A 156 34.11 20.94 -14.68
CA THR A 156 35.40 21.65 -14.42
C THR A 156 36.57 20.68 -14.56
N VAL A 157 36.46 19.48 -13.97
CA VAL A 157 37.50 18.45 -14.10
C VAL A 157 37.71 18.07 -15.56
N ALA A 158 36.62 17.82 -16.30
CA ALA A 158 36.71 17.48 -17.72
C ALA A 158 37.38 18.58 -18.60
N LYS A 159 37.38 19.85 -18.14
CA LYS A 159 38.13 20.95 -18.81
C LYS A 159 39.60 20.97 -18.43
N LEU A 160 39.97 20.50 -17.27
CA LEU A 160 41.37 20.47 -16.80
C LEU A 160 42.14 19.24 -17.33
N GLU A 161 41.44 18.20 -17.75
CA GLU A 161 42.01 16.98 -18.35
C GLU A 161 42.26 17.10 -19.88
N LYS A 162 41.88 18.23 -20.49
CA LYS A 162 42.12 18.58 -21.88
C LYS A 162 43.30 19.52 -22.04
#